data_f79b241c63c0fbd0a20861b0d52c31c7
#
_entry.id   f79b241c63c0fbd0a20861b0d52c31c7
#
_cell.length_a   1.000
_cell.length_b   1.000
_cell.length_c   1.000
_cell.angle_alpha   90.00
_cell.angle_beta   90.00
_cell.angle_gamma   90.00
#
_symmetry.space_group_name_H-M   'P 1'
#
loop_
_entity.id
_entity.type
_entity.pdbx_description
1 polymer ?
#
loop_
_entity_poly.entity_id
_entity_poly.type
_entity_poly.pdbx_seq_one_letter_code
_entity_poly.pdbx_strand_id
1 'polypeptide(L)'
;MMTGRRPLITLWARSAMPYTAMLVSLALLVSAGAVAGRALAAEANKTSQTISRAGSLASITGPAEFFTGHVRIDPLFPANDAAPFSGAYVTFEPGARSAWHIHPTGQHLIVTAGVGRTQEWGGPIEEINAGDVIWCPPQVKHWHGASPTTAMTHIAITGTINGKNVEWMEKVTDEQYNGK
;
A
#
# COMPACT_ATOMS: atom_id res chain seq x y z
N MET A 1 -69.01 34.55 -19.62
CA MET A 1 -69.73 34.83 -18.38
C MET A 1 -68.75 34.64 -17.21
N MET A 2 -68.52 35.71 -16.50
CA MET A 2 -67.62 35.83 -15.33
C MET A 2 -68.19 35.12 -14.11
N THR A 3 -67.34 34.53 -13.26
CA THR A 3 -67.45 34.77 -11.81
C THR A 3 -66.10 34.38 -11.16
N GLY A 4 -65.43 35.42 -10.63
CA GLY A 4 -64.25 35.30 -9.79
C GLY A 4 -64.56 34.90 -8.38
N ARG A 5 -63.66 34.20 -7.74
CA ARG A 5 -63.58 34.08 -6.28
C ARG A 5 -62.17 34.43 -5.81
N ARG A 6 -62.08 35.42 -4.92
CA ARG A 6 -60.86 35.81 -4.19
C ARG A 6 -60.56 34.83 -3.07
N PRO A 7 -59.30 34.56 -2.78
CA PRO A 7 -58.93 33.80 -1.57
C PRO A 7 -58.81 34.70 -0.33
N LEU A 8 -59.20 34.16 0.80
CA LEU A 8 -59.12 34.73 2.15
C LEU A 8 -57.64 34.74 2.62
N ILE A 9 -57.22 35.91 3.08
CA ILE A 9 -55.91 36.12 3.74
C ILE A 9 -56.08 35.72 5.21
N THR A 10 -55.38 34.65 5.64
CA THR A 10 -55.26 34.29 7.06
C THR A 10 -54.00 34.99 7.63
N LEU A 11 -54.23 35.95 8.55
CA LEU A 11 -53.19 36.56 9.37
C LEU A 11 -52.64 35.53 10.36
N TRP A 12 -51.37 35.19 10.29
CA TRP A 12 -50.62 34.48 11.34
C TRP A 12 -49.94 35.50 12.24
N ALA A 13 -50.31 35.51 13.52
CA ALA A 13 -49.66 36.30 14.53
C ALA A 13 -48.22 35.80 14.78
N ARG A 14 -47.25 36.68 14.60
CA ARG A 14 -45.84 36.44 14.96
C ARG A 14 -45.69 36.67 16.49
N SER A 15 -45.50 35.63 17.25
CA SER A 15 -45.00 35.72 18.61
C SER A 15 -43.46 35.97 18.57
N ALA A 16 -43.02 37.14 19.02
CA ALA A 16 -41.63 37.48 19.17
C ALA A 16 -41.06 36.76 20.42
N MET A 17 -40.09 35.86 20.20
CA MET A 17 -39.24 35.35 21.29
C MET A 17 -38.14 36.34 21.60
N PRO A 18 -37.73 36.51 22.87
CA PRO A 18 -36.71 37.47 23.26
C PRO A 18 -35.33 36.92 22.86
N TYR A 19 -34.56 37.75 22.15
CA TYR A 19 -33.21 37.49 21.62
C TYR A 19 -32.12 37.21 22.65
N THR A 20 -32.39 37.31 23.96
CA THR A 20 -31.38 37.16 25.01
C THR A 20 -31.01 35.71 25.35
N ALA A 21 -31.82 34.73 25.01
CA ALA A 21 -31.54 33.31 25.29
C ALA A 21 -30.66 32.61 24.24
N MET A 22 -30.50 33.22 23.05
CA MET A 22 -29.80 32.58 21.92
C MET A 22 -28.26 32.86 21.90
N LEU A 23 -27.79 33.89 22.59
CA LEU A 23 -26.35 34.26 22.58
C LEU A 23 -25.50 33.44 23.56
N VAL A 24 -26.08 32.87 24.64
CA VAL A 24 -25.32 32.08 25.60
C VAL A 24 -25.07 30.65 25.11
N SER A 25 -25.98 30.10 24.31
CA SER A 25 -25.85 28.72 23.77
C SER A 25 -24.83 28.65 22.62
N LEU A 26 -24.63 29.73 21.85
CA LEU A 26 -23.69 29.75 20.74
C LEU A 26 -22.24 29.88 21.21
N ALA A 27 -21.98 30.55 22.33
CA ALA A 27 -20.64 30.72 22.89
C ALA A 27 -20.08 29.39 23.47
N LEU A 28 -20.93 28.53 24.03
CA LEU A 28 -20.55 27.23 24.59
C LEU A 28 -20.23 26.18 23.50
N LEU A 29 -20.89 26.24 22.34
CA LEU A 29 -20.63 25.32 21.23
C LEU A 29 -19.33 25.67 20.47
N VAL A 30 -18.95 26.97 20.42
CA VAL A 30 -17.68 27.40 19.77
C VAL A 30 -16.47 27.03 20.63
N SER A 31 -16.59 27.06 21.97
CA SER A 31 -15.49 26.68 22.86
C SER A 31 -15.22 25.17 22.88
N ALA A 32 -16.27 24.34 22.79
CA ALA A 32 -16.12 22.88 22.73
C ALA A 32 -15.52 22.41 21.38
N GLY A 33 -15.89 23.06 20.28
CA GLY A 33 -15.35 22.76 18.96
C GLY A 33 -13.87 23.14 18.82
N ALA A 34 -13.43 24.23 19.45
CA ALA A 34 -12.04 24.67 19.41
C ALA A 34 -11.10 23.77 20.23
N VAL A 35 -11.56 23.18 21.33
CA VAL A 35 -10.77 22.24 22.15
C VAL A 35 -10.68 20.88 21.47
N ALA A 36 -11.76 20.38 20.88
CA ALA A 36 -11.75 19.12 20.12
C ALA A 36 -10.88 19.21 18.83
N GLY A 37 -10.95 20.34 18.12
CA GLY A 37 -10.11 20.58 16.94
C GLY A 37 -8.62 20.68 17.25
N ARG A 38 -8.24 21.19 18.45
CA ARG A 38 -6.84 21.23 18.90
C ARG A 38 -6.32 19.85 19.32
N ALA A 39 -7.16 19.00 19.92
CA ALA A 39 -6.77 17.63 20.27
C ALA A 39 -6.54 16.76 19.02
N LEU A 40 -7.40 16.87 18.01
CA LEU A 40 -7.23 16.15 16.73
C LEU A 40 -6.03 16.67 15.90
N ALA A 41 -5.73 17.98 15.95
CA ALA A 41 -4.54 18.53 15.30
C ALA A 41 -3.23 18.17 16.02
N ALA A 42 -3.25 17.90 17.33
CA ALA A 42 -2.06 17.51 18.07
C ALA A 42 -1.65 16.05 17.83
N GLU A 43 -2.56 15.15 17.42
CA GLU A 43 -2.22 13.77 17.03
C GLU A 43 -1.66 13.66 15.60
N ALA A 44 -1.98 14.61 14.71
CA ALA A 44 -1.57 14.57 13.30
C ALA A 44 -0.10 14.94 13.05
N ASN A 45 0.65 15.41 14.06
CA ASN A 45 2.03 15.90 13.89
C ASN A 45 3.03 15.13 14.77
N LYS A 46 3.05 13.80 14.65
CA LYS A 46 4.11 12.98 15.22
C LYS A 46 5.37 13.12 14.36
N THR A 47 6.18 14.14 14.64
CA THR A 47 7.48 14.40 13.98
C THR A 47 8.64 13.61 14.60
N SER A 48 8.35 12.55 15.37
CA SER A 48 9.37 11.73 16.01
C SER A 48 9.78 10.54 15.13
N GLN A 49 11.05 10.17 15.22
CA GLN A 49 11.57 8.96 14.59
C GLN A 49 10.78 7.70 15.01
N THR A 50 10.43 6.85 14.05
CA THR A 50 9.79 5.55 14.29
C THR A 50 10.79 4.42 14.05
N ILE A 51 10.84 3.45 14.97
CA ILE A 51 11.67 2.25 14.82
C ILE A 51 10.75 1.04 14.69
N SER A 52 10.75 0.41 13.50
CA SER A 52 10.16 -0.90 13.30
C SER A 52 11.17 -1.97 13.72
N ARG A 53 10.91 -2.67 14.80
CA ARG A 53 11.84 -3.69 15.31
C ARG A 53 11.79 -4.94 14.41
N ALA A 54 12.93 -5.60 14.24
CA ALA A 54 13.00 -6.87 13.54
C ALA A 54 12.01 -7.88 14.18
N GLY A 55 11.23 -8.56 13.34
CA GLY A 55 10.22 -9.52 13.79
C GLY A 55 8.96 -8.93 14.44
N SER A 56 8.78 -7.60 14.42
CA SER A 56 7.56 -6.97 14.95
C SER A 56 6.34 -7.14 14.06
N LEU A 57 6.54 -7.44 12.79
CA LEU A 57 5.48 -7.76 11.84
C LEU A 57 5.47 -9.29 11.57
N ALA A 58 4.27 -9.86 11.49
CA ALA A 58 4.13 -11.29 11.25
C ALA A 58 4.65 -11.69 9.87
N SER A 59 5.40 -12.80 9.82
CA SER A 59 5.81 -13.43 8.56
C SER A 59 4.61 -13.97 7.80
N ILE A 60 4.66 -13.93 6.49
CA ILE A 60 3.62 -14.39 5.57
C ILE A 60 4.21 -15.50 4.70
N THR A 61 3.50 -16.61 4.55
CA THR A 61 3.81 -17.59 3.50
C THR A 61 3.37 -17.03 2.16
N GLY A 62 4.25 -17.06 1.17
CA GLY A 62 3.93 -16.61 -0.19
C GLY A 62 2.71 -17.38 -0.74
N PRO A 63 1.62 -16.67 -1.16
CA PRO A 63 0.43 -17.34 -1.66
C PRO A 63 0.74 -18.22 -2.87
N ALA A 64 0.24 -19.45 -2.86
CA ALA A 64 0.47 -20.40 -3.95
C ALA A 64 -0.08 -19.93 -5.31
N GLU A 65 -0.93 -18.94 -5.33
CA GLU A 65 -1.41 -18.25 -6.54
C GLU A 65 -0.27 -17.49 -7.25
N PHE A 66 0.61 -16.85 -6.47
CA PHE A 66 1.65 -15.94 -6.98
C PHE A 66 3.06 -16.51 -6.90
N PHE A 67 3.25 -17.64 -6.22
CA PHE A 67 4.55 -18.25 -6.06
C PHE A 67 4.52 -19.74 -6.40
N THR A 68 5.61 -20.25 -6.96
CA THR A 68 5.89 -21.66 -7.12
C THR A 68 6.95 -22.04 -6.08
N GLY A 69 6.77 -23.19 -5.40
CA GLY A 69 7.65 -23.60 -4.30
C GLY A 69 7.34 -22.86 -2.99
N HIS A 70 8.24 -22.95 -2.01
CA HIS A 70 8.07 -22.36 -0.70
C HIS A 70 8.74 -20.98 -0.63
N VAL A 71 7.95 -19.96 -0.30
CA VAL A 71 8.42 -18.57 -0.17
C VAL A 71 7.94 -18.01 1.16
N ARG A 72 8.84 -17.34 1.88
CA ARG A 72 8.55 -16.60 3.11
C ARG A 72 8.75 -15.11 2.87
N ILE A 73 7.80 -14.32 3.35
CA ILE A 73 7.81 -12.86 3.25
C ILE A 73 7.78 -12.29 4.67
N ASP A 74 8.80 -11.51 5.02
CA ASP A 74 8.91 -10.82 6.30
C ASP A 74 8.79 -9.31 6.05
N PRO A 75 7.63 -8.67 6.29
CA PRO A 75 7.45 -7.25 6.09
C PRO A 75 8.40 -6.44 6.99
N LEU A 76 8.98 -5.36 6.44
CA LEU A 76 9.86 -4.44 7.17
C LEU A 76 9.13 -3.14 7.52
N PHE A 77 8.48 -2.55 6.55
CA PHE A 77 7.71 -1.32 6.72
C PHE A 77 6.65 -1.17 5.62
N PRO A 78 5.47 -0.59 5.93
CA PRO A 78 4.45 -0.27 4.94
C PRO A 78 4.77 1.03 4.22
N ALA A 79 4.17 1.22 3.04
CA ALA A 79 4.10 2.51 2.37
C ALA A 79 3.23 3.49 3.17
N ASN A 80 3.53 4.80 3.06
CA ASN A 80 2.72 5.89 3.60
C ASN A 80 2.76 7.10 2.65
N ASP A 81 1.98 8.14 2.93
CA ASP A 81 1.86 9.31 2.04
C ASP A 81 3.18 10.06 1.83
N ALA A 82 4.06 10.11 2.84
CA ALA A 82 5.36 10.78 2.74
C ALA A 82 6.44 9.87 2.10
N ALA A 83 6.26 8.55 2.18
CA ALA A 83 7.16 7.54 1.65
C ALA A 83 6.32 6.44 0.94
N PRO A 84 5.92 6.67 -0.33
CA PRO A 84 4.99 5.79 -1.04
C PRO A 84 5.70 4.52 -1.55
N PHE A 85 6.45 3.86 -0.70
CA PHE A 85 7.11 2.58 -0.96
C PHE A 85 7.12 1.72 0.30
N SER A 86 7.08 0.40 0.11
CA SER A 86 7.16 -0.60 1.17
C SER A 86 8.43 -1.42 1.05
N GLY A 87 8.81 -2.08 2.14
CA GLY A 87 9.94 -2.99 2.18
C GLY A 87 9.59 -4.33 2.80
N ALA A 88 10.19 -5.41 2.28
CA ALA A 88 10.09 -6.75 2.85
C ALA A 88 11.35 -7.56 2.56
N TYR A 89 11.77 -8.45 3.48
CA TYR A 89 12.58 -9.60 3.12
C TYR A 89 11.72 -10.64 2.45
N VAL A 90 12.22 -11.21 1.36
CA VAL A 90 11.59 -12.33 0.68
C VAL A 90 12.61 -13.44 0.53
N THR A 91 12.34 -14.58 1.16
CA THR A 91 13.19 -15.77 1.12
C THR A 91 12.53 -16.82 0.25
N PHE A 92 13.23 -17.28 -0.75
CA PHE A 92 12.86 -18.35 -1.67
C PHE A 92 13.68 -19.60 -1.34
N GLU A 93 13.02 -20.72 -1.11
CA GLU A 93 13.69 -22.02 -1.03
C GLU A 93 14.21 -22.45 -2.42
N PRO A 94 15.15 -23.39 -2.53
CA PRO A 94 15.69 -23.84 -3.80
C PRO A 94 14.59 -24.17 -4.81
N GLY A 95 14.67 -23.60 -6.02
CA GLY A 95 13.68 -23.76 -7.10
C GLY A 95 12.41 -22.94 -6.95
N ALA A 96 12.18 -22.27 -5.81
CA ALA A 96 11.03 -21.40 -5.61
C ALA A 96 11.17 -20.09 -6.41
N ARG A 97 10.05 -19.59 -6.91
CA ARG A 97 10.02 -18.38 -7.76
C ARG A 97 8.68 -17.67 -7.73
N SER A 98 8.68 -16.40 -8.06
CA SER A 98 7.45 -15.62 -8.28
C SER A 98 6.76 -16.02 -9.58
N ALA A 99 5.49 -15.69 -9.74
CA ALA A 99 4.85 -15.58 -11.05
C ALA A 99 5.47 -14.41 -11.84
N TRP A 100 5.21 -14.32 -13.13
CA TRP A 100 5.42 -13.11 -13.91
C TRP A 100 4.61 -11.97 -13.30
N HIS A 101 5.19 -10.79 -13.23
CA HIS A 101 4.51 -9.62 -12.67
C HIS A 101 5.15 -8.31 -13.15
N ILE A 102 4.43 -7.21 -12.92
CA ILE A 102 4.92 -5.84 -13.14
C ILE A 102 4.72 -5.02 -11.87
N HIS A 103 5.46 -3.92 -11.76
CA HIS A 103 5.27 -2.90 -10.73
C HIS A 103 4.90 -1.56 -11.36
N PRO A 104 3.85 -0.86 -10.88
CA PRO A 104 3.45 0.43 -11.45
C PRO A 104 4.52 1.51 -11.37
N THR A 105 5.35 1.48 -10.32
CA THR A 105 6.39 2.47 -10.03
C THR A 105 7.80 1.85 -9.95
N GLY A 106 7.93 0.58 -10.32
CA GLY A 106 9.19 -0.16 -10.25
C GLY A 106 9.50 -0.75 -8.88
N GLN A 107 10.56 -1.58 -8.85
CA GLN A 107 11.03 -2.28 -7.66
C GLN A 107 12.55 -2.37 -7.65
N HIS A 108 13.15 -2.18 -6.47
CA HIS A 108 14.52 -2.59 -6.21
C HIS A 108 14.54 -3.92 -5.47
N LEU A 109 15.43 -4.83 -5.88
CA LEU A 109 15.79 -6.03 -5.14
C LEU A 109 17.24 -5.90 -4.70
N ILE A 110 17.51 -6.12 -3.43
CA ILE A 110 18.85 -6.15 -2.85
C ILE A 110 19.07 -7.56 -2.33
N VAL A 111 19.87 -8.36 -3.02
CA VAL A 111 20.14 -9.74 -2.61
C VAL A 111 21.01 -9.72 -1.36
N THR A 112 20.52 -10.34 -0.28
CA THR A 112 21.21 -10.35 1.02
C THR A 112 21.82 -11.70 1.36
N ALA A 113 21.36 -12.79 0.75
CA ALA A 113 21.93 -14.13 0.96
C ALA A 113 21.57 -15.07 -0.19
N GLY A 114 22.43 -16.05 -0.44
CA GLY A 114 22.20 -17.13 -1.37
C GLY A 114 22.41 -16.74 -2.83
N VAL A 115 21.84 -17.55 -3.73
CA VAL A 115 21.94 -17.40 -5.19
C VAL A 115 20.54 -17.47 -5.79
N GLY A 116 20.19 -16.48 -6.59
CA GLY A 116 18.90 -16.39 -7.25
C GLY A 116 19.00 -16.27 -8.76
N ARG A 117 17.85 -16.12 -9.36
CA ARG A 117 17.64 -15.86 -10.78
C ARG A 117 16.58 -14.79 -10.97
N THR A 118 16.74 -14.00 -12.01
CA THR A 118 15.73 -13.07 -12.49
C THR A 118 15.68 -13.10 -14.01
N GLN A 119 14.55 -12.68 -14.58
CA GLN A 119 14.39 -12.57 -16.03
C GLN A 119 13.36 -11.51 -16.36
N GLU A 120 13.66 -10.64 -17.31
CA GLU A 120 12.66 -9.83 -18.02
C GLU A 120 12.00 -10.65 -19.12
N TRP A 121 10.74 -10.36 -19.42
CA TRP A 121 10.02 -11.07 -20.48
C TRP A 121 10.74 -10.94 -21.82
N GLY A 122 11.10 -12.10 -22.40
CA GLY A 122 11.82 -12.17 -23.67
C GLY A 122 13.34 -11.95 -23.58
N GLY A 123 13.86 -11.66 -22.40
CA GLY A 123 15.30 -11.54 -22.12
C GLY A 123 15.94 -12.85 -21.63
N PRO A 124 17.24 -12.86 -21.40
CA PRO A 124 17.94 -13.99 -20.79
C PRO A 124 17.58 -14.14 -19.31
N ILE A 125 17.82 -15.34 -18.76
CA ILE A 125 17.84 -15.55 -17.31
C ILE A 125 19.19 -15.06 -16.80
N GLU A 126 19.16 -14.16 -15.84
CA GLU A 126 20.35 -13.63 -15.17
C GLU A 126 20.46 -14.27 -13.78
N GLU A 127 21.67 -14.74 -13.42
CA GLU A 127 21.98 -15.15 -12.07
C GLU A 127 22.25 -13.91 -11.20
N ILE A 128 21.71 -13.91 -9.97
CA ILE A 128 21.87 -12.83 -9.00
C ILE A 128 22.42 -13.38 -7.69
N ASN A 129 23.41 -12.69 -7.13
CA ASN A 129 24.18 -13.14 -5.98
C ASN A 129 24.08 -12.14 -4.81
N ALA A 130 24.40 -12.58 -3.60
CA ALA A 130 24.44 -11.71 -2.43
C ALA A 130 25.32 -10.48 -2.66
N GLY A 131 24.76 -9.29 -2.45
CA GLY A 131 25.38 -7.98 -2.75
C GLY A 131 24.87 -7.33 -4.04
N ASP A 132 24.24 -8.08 -4.94
CA ASP A 132 23.68 -7.52 -6.17
C ASP A 132 22.43 -6.67 -5.88
N VAL A 133 22.27 -5.62 -6.67
CA VAL A 133 21.11 -4.75 -6.66
C VAL A 133 20.46 -4.74 -8.04
N ILE A 134 19.22 -5.18 -8.12
CA ILE A 134 18.46 -5.26 -9.36
C ILE A 134 17.42 -4.12 -9.35
N TRP A 135 17.38 -3.34 -10.41
CA TRP A 135 16.32 -2.40 -10.68
C TRP A 135 15.34 -2.96 -11.70
N CYS A 136 14.10 -3.20 -11.28
CA CYS A 136 12.99 -3.58 -12.14
C CYS A 136 12.19 -2.30 -12.46
N PRO A 137 12.32 -1.74 -13.68
CA PRO A 137 11.63 -0.49 -14.05
C PRO A 137 10.10 -0.62 -14.01
N PRO A 138 9.37 0.51 -13.96
CA PRO A 138 7.92 0.49 -14.06
C PRO A 138 7.45 -0.23 -15.32
N GLN A 139 6.40 -1.06 -15.18
CA GLN A 139 5.74 -1.79 -16.25
C GLN A 139 6.58 -2.86 -16.97
N VAL A 140 7.81 -3.12 -16.53
CA VAL A 140 8.61 -4.22 -17.07
C VAL A 140 8.13 -5.54 -16.48
N LYS A 141 7.69 -6.46 -17.34
CA LYS A 141 7.25 -7.81 -16.96
C LYS A 141 8.48 -8.65 -16.63
N HIS A 142 8.55 -9.15 -15.41
CA HIS A 142 9.69 -9.92 -14.93
C HIS A 142 9.27 -10.96 -13.88
N TRP A 143 10.18 -11.85 -13.54
CA TRP A 143 10.11 -12.73 -12.38
C TRP A 143 11.48 -12.80 -11.69
N HIS A 144 11.47 -13.24 -10.43
CA HIS A 144 12.68 -13.56 -9.66
C HIS A 144 12.42 -14.73 -8.70
N GLY A 145 13.48 -15.39 -8.28
CA GLY A 145 13.41 -16.53 -7.38
C GLY A 145 14.78 -17.08 -7.03
N ALA A 146 14.81 -18.18 -6.30
CA ALA A 146 16.04 -18.90 -5.95
C ALA A 146 16.63 -19.63 -7.17
N SER A 147 17.91 -20.00 -7.08
CA SER A 147 18.50 -20.98 -7.99
C SER A 147 17.92 -22.38 -7.76
N PRO A 148 18.12 -23.35 -8.66
CA PRO A 148 17.58 -24.70 -8.48
C PRO A 148 18.06 -25.41 -7.22
N THR A 149 19.24 -25.08 -6.73
CA THR A 149 19.93 -25.82 -5.66
C THR A 149 20.24 -24.98 -4.42
N THR A 150 20.12 -23.66 -4.51
CA THR A 150 20.48 -22.74 -3.41
C THR A 150 19.34 -21.79 -3.16
N ALA A 151 18.93 -21.61 -1.92
CA ALA A 151 17.95 -20.61 -1.51
C ALA A 151 18.48 -19.19 -1.77
N MET A 152 17.57 -18.24 -1.90
CA MET A 152 17.90 -16.82 -2.07
C MET A 152 17.02 -15.96 -1.17
N THR A 153 17.63 -14.99 -0.53
CA THR A 153 16.91 -13.94 0.20
C THR A 153 17.29 -12.58 -0.35
N HIS A 154 16.30 -11.75 -0.61
CA HIS A 154 16.51 -10.34 -0.97
C HIS A 154 15.61 -9.41 -0.15
N ILE A 155 15.98 -8.14 -0.07
CA ILE A 155 15.07 -7.06 0.32
C ILE A 155 14.38 -6.57 -0.95
N ALA A 156 13.04 -6.57 -0.96
CA ALA A 156 12.24 -5.90 -1.96
C ALA A 156 11.86 -4.51 -1.46
N ILE A 157 12.17 -3.46 -2.23
CA ILE A 157 11.69 -2.09 -2.00
C ILE A 157 10.79 -1.75 -3.18
N THR A 158 9.49 -1.65 -2.93
CA THR A 158 8.48 -1.55 -3.99
C THR A 158 7.67 -0.28 -3.83
N GLY A 159 7.66 0.54 -4.87
CA GLY A 159 6.86 1.74 -4.90
C GLY A 159 5.37 1.44 -5.02
N THR A 160 4.53 2.32 -4.47
CA THR A 160 3.08 2.19 -4.42
C THR A 160 2.42 3.41 -5.05
N ILE A 161 1.44 3.18 -5.91
CA ILE A 161 0.58 4.24 -6.46
C ILE A 161 -0.89 3.81 -6.39
N ASN A 162 -1.77 4.66 -5.89
CA ASN A 162 -3.20 4.37 -5.71
C ASN A 162 -3.47 3.05 -4.95
N GLY A 163 -2.63 2.75 -3.96
CA GLY A 163 -2.73 1.52 -3.15
C GLY A 163 -2.25 0.24 -3.85
N LYS A 164 -1.71 0.34 -5.07
CA LYS A 164 -1.17 -0.80 -5.82
C LYS A 164 0.35 -0.72 -5.91
N ASN A 165 1.03 -1.84 -5.68
CA ASN A 165 2.47 -1.97 -5.81
C ASN A 165 2.90 -3.11 -6.75
N VAL A 166 1.99 -3.99 -7.13
CA VAL A 166 2.25 -5.14 -8.02
C VAL A 166 0.99 -5.48 -8.82
N GLU A 167 1.19 -5.97 -10.04
CA GLU A 167 0.18 -6.63 -10.85
C GLU A 167 0.71 -8.02 -11.22
N TRP A 168 0.04 -9.04 -10.67
CA TRP A 168 0.41 -10.44 -10.88
C TRP A 168 -0.13 -10.96 -12.20
N MET A 169 0.65 -11.80 -12.86
CA MET A 169 0.35 -12.42 -14.14
C MET A 169 0.46 -13.96 -14.04
N GLU A 170 0.70 -14.62 -15.14
CA GLU A 170 0.80 -16.08 -15.20
C GLU A 170 2.03 -16.61 -14.43
N LYS A 171 1.95 -17.85 -14.01
CA LYS A 171 3.07 -18.57 -13.40
C LYS A 171 4.23 -18.73 -14.40
N VAL A 172 5.45 -18.66 -13.88
CA VAL A 172 6.64 -19.08 -14.61
C VAL A 172 6.65 -20.60 -14.71
N THR A 173 6.63 -21.15 -15.92
CA THR A 173 6.69 -22.60 -16.12
C THR A 173 8.05 -23.17 -15.75
N ASP A 174 8.15 -24.50 -15.62
CA ASP A 174 9.43 -25.15 -15.36
C ASP A 174 10.38 -25.04 -16.56
N GLU A 175 9.86 -25.00 -17.79
CA GLU A 175 10.63 -24.76 -19.01
C GLU A 175 11.21 -23.34 -19.00
N GLN A 176 10.38 -22.33 -18.74
CA GLN A 176 10.83 -20.93 -18.64
C GLN A 176 11.87 -20.76 -17.54
N TYR A 177 11.63 -21.32 -16.35
CA TYR A 177 12.56 -21.24 -15.23
C TYR A 177 13.91 -21.90 -15.53
N ASN A 178 13.94 -22.95 -16.34
CA ASN A 178 15.16 -23.69 -16.72
C ASN A 178 15.79 -23.19 -18.06
N GLY A 179 15.21 -22.16 -18.70
CA GLY A 179 15.73 -21.62 -19.97
C GLY A 179 15.58 -22.58 -21.15
N LYS A 180 14.48 -23.30 -21.20
CA LYS A 180 14.20 -24.32 -22.25
C LYS A 180 13.06 -23.88 -23.15
#